data_566dd7922014e36e4bb895006e87b483
#
_entry.id   566dd7922014e36e4bb895006e87b483
#
_cell.length_a   1.000
_cell.length_b   1.000
_cell.length_c   1.000
_cell.angle_alpha   90.00
_cell.angle_beta   90.00
_cell.angle_gamma   90.00
#
_symmetry.space_group_name_H-M   'P 1'
#
loop_
_entity.id
_entity.type
_entity.pdbx_description
1 polymer ?
#
loop_
_entity_poly.entity_id
_entity_poly.type
_entity_poly.pdbx_seq_one_letter_code
_entity_poly.pdbx_strand_id
1 'polypeptide(L)'
;NTELSNLLGRLQYRFSYGENVLTHSIEVGYIAAAIAAEIGGDVKVSKLGGLLHDIGKAVTHEVEGPHAEIGANIAVKNNIPEHVCATIREHHNDDHSSVESYVVAAADAISAARPGARRDTVEQYIKRMEALEDVARSFDGVEKCFAVHAGREVRVIVEPESIDDLEANKMALGIVKKIEEELAYPGQIKVTVIRESRSIEYAH
;
A
#
# COMPACT_ATOMS: atom_id res chain seq x y z
N ASN A 1 -19.88 -13.17 -21.06
CA ASN A 1 -20.84 -12.10 -21.21
C ASN A 1 -20.11 -10.81 -21.58
N THR A 2 -20.48 -10.18 -22.72
CA THR A 2 -19.79 -9.01 -23.28
C THR A 2 -19.85 -7.80 -22.34
N GLU A 3 -20.99 -7.58 -21.66
CA GLU A 3 -21.15 -6.47 -20.72
C GLU A 3 -20.17 -6.57 -19.55
N LEU A 4 -20.09 -7.74 -18.91
CA LEU A 4 -19.18 -7.96 -17.80
C LEU A 4 -17.70 -7.83 -18.22
N SER A 5 -17.35 -8.32 -19.43
CA SER A 5 -16.00 -8.16 -19.97
C SER A 5 -15.65 -6.70 -20.24
N ASN A 6 -16.61 -5.90 -20.72
CA ASN A 6 -16.42 -4.47 -20.92
C ASN A 6 -16.23 -3.72 -19.60
N LEU A 7 -17.03 -4.06 -18.57
CA LEU A 7 -16.86 -3.48 -17.22
C LEU A 7 -15.51 -3.86 -16.61
N LEU A 8 -15.09 -5.12 -16.73
CA LEU A 8 -13.77 -5.55 -16.28
C LEU A 8 -12.65 -4.78 -17.03
N GLY A 9 -12.81 -4.59 -18.35
CA GLY A 9 -11.88 -3.79 -19.14
C GLY A 9 -11.80 -2.32 -18.70
N ARG A 10 -12.88 -1.71 -18.18
CA ARG A 10 -12.88 -0.33 -17.66
C ARG A 10 -11.98 -0.18 -16.44
N LEU A 11 -11.73 -1.26 -15.67
CA LEU A 11 -10.85 -1.24 -14.50
C LEU A 11 -9.40 -0.92 -14.86
N GLN A 12 -8.96 -1.10 -16.11
CA GLN A 12 -7.62 -0.72 -16.56
C GLN A 12 -7.34 0.79 -16.43
N TYR A 13 -8.39 1.61 -16.41
CA TYR A 13 -8.30 3.07 -16.25
C TYR A 13 -8.57 3.53 -14.81
N ARG A 14 -8.75 2.58 -13.88
CA ARG A 14 -9.01 2.87 -12.47
C ARG A 14 -7.80 2.54 -11.62
N PHE A 15 -7.50 3.45 -10.70
CA PHE A 15 -6.44 3.25 -9.72
C PHE A 15 -7.02 3.39 -8.31
N SER A 16 -6.60 2.51 -7.42
CA SER A 16 -6.96 2.51 -6.01
C SER A 16 -5.66 2.42 -5.20
N TYR A 17 -5.41 3.41 -4.35
CA TYR A 17 -4.17 3.52 -3.58
C TYR A 17 -2.88 3.41 -4.44
N GLY A 18 -2.94 3.90 -5.67
CA GLY A 18 -1.82 3.89 -6.61
C GLY A 18 -1.62 2.57 -7.38
N GLU A 19 -2.43 1.55 -7.12
CA GLU A 19 -2.45 0.29 -7.86
C GLU A 19 -3.53 0.29 -8.94
N ASN A 20 -3.22 -0.28 -10.11
CA ASN A 20 -4.20 -0.47 -11.17
C ASN A 20 -5.19 -1.57 -10.79
N VAL A 21 -6.49 -1.23 -10.78
CA VAL A 21 -7.53 -2.12 -10.25
C VAL A 21 -7.68 -3.40 -11.09
N LEU A 22 -7.50 -3.36 -12.41
CA LEU A 22 -7.55 -4.57 -13.25
C LEU A 22 -6.40 -5.52 -12.94
N THR A 23 -5.17 -5.00 -12.83
CA THR A 23 -4.00 -5.80 -12.50
C THR A 23 -4.15 -6.44 -11.13
N HIS A 24 -4.58 -5.68 -10.14
CA HIS A 24 -4.90 -6.17 -8.80
C HIS A 24 -5.97 -7.28 -8.84
N SER A 25 -7.09 -7.07 -9.54
CA SER A 25 -8.16 -8.06 -9.66
C SER A 25 -7.68 -9.39 -10.29
N ILE A 26 -6.82 -9.31 -11.30
CA ILE A 26 -6.22 -10.50 -11.92
C ILE A 26 -5.34 -11.23 -10.91
N GLU A 27 -4.51 -10.50 -10.16
CA GLU A 27 -3.62 -11.07 -9.14
C GLU A 27 -4.41 -11.73 -8.01
N VAL A 28 -5.43 -11.04 -7.47
CA VAL A 28 -6.33 -11.59 -6.44
C VAL A 28 -6.98 -12.89 -6.93
N GLY A 29 -7.45 -12.93 -8.19
CA GLY A 29 -8.02 -14.14 -8.77
C GLY A 29 -7.04 -15.31 -8.80
N TYR A 30 -5.75 -15.09 -9.10
CA TYR A 30 -4.73 -16.14 -9.07
C TYR A 30 -4.36 -16.57 -7.65
N ILE A 31 -4.20 -15.63 -6.72
CA ILE A 31 -3.89 -15.93 -5.32
C ILE A 31 -5.06 -16.72 -4.69
N ALA A 32 -6.30 -16.28 -4.91
CA ALA A 32 -7.49 -16.97 -4.42
C ALA A 32 -7.60 -18.40 -4.96
N ALA A 33 -7.31 -18.58 -6.25
CA ALA A 33 -7.29 -19.92 -6.86
C ALA A 33 -6.22 -20.83 -6.22
N ALA A 34 -5.02 -20.31 -5.95
CA ALA A 34 -3.94 -21.06 -5.32
C ALA A 34 -4.29 -21.45 -3.87
N ILE A 35 -4.80 -20.50 -3.07
CA ILE A 35 -5.21 -20.78 -1.69
C ILE A 35 -6.33 -21.84 -1.68
N ALA A 36 -7.38 -21.68 -2.52
CA ALA A 36 -8.48 -22.62 -2.59
C ALA A 36 -8.00 -24.05 -2.95
N ALA A 37 -7.05 -24.17 -3.86
CA ALA A 37 -6.48 -25.46 -4.25
C ALA A 37 -5.77 -26.15 -3.07
N GLU A 38 -5.03 -25.41 -2.25
CA GLU A 38 -4.30 -25.96 -1.10
C GLU A 38 -5.22 -26.39 0.05
N ILE A 39 -6.32 -25.65 0.28
CA ILE A 39 -7.24 -25.95 1.39
C ILE A 39 -8.43 -26.83 0.99
N GLY A 40 -8.53 -27.23 -0.28
CA GLY A 40 -9.65 -28.06 -0.78
C GLY A 40 -10.96 -27.29 -1.01
N GLY A 41 -10.91 -25.97 -1.19
CA GLY A 41 -12.05 -25.12 -1.56
C GLY A 41 -12.34 -25.15 -3.06
N ASP A 42 -13.43 -24.50 -3.49
CA ASP A 42 -13.76 -24.39 -4.93
C ASP A 42 -12.86 -23.37 -5.62
N VAL A 43 -11.90 -23.89 -6.39
CA VAL A 43 -10.91 -23.11 -7.13
C VAL A 43 -11.56 -22.19 -8.18
N LYS A 44 -12.65 -22.64 -8.82
CA LYS A 44 -13.32 -21.86 -9.87
C LYS A 44 -14.08 -20.68 -9.27
N VAL A 45 -14.79 -20.92 -8.17
CA VAL A 45 -15.52 -19.90 -7.43
C VAL A 45 -14.55 -18.86 -6.89
N SER A 46 -13.50 -19.29 -6.18
CA SER A 46 -12.51 -18.41 -5.59
C SER A 46 -11.77 -17.57 -6.64
N LYS A 47 -11.38 -18.19 -7.76
CA LYS A 47 -10.73 -17.49 -8.87
C LYS A 47 -11.63 -16.43 -9.51
N LEU A 48 -12.88 -16.79 -9.79
CA LEU A 48 -13.83 -15.87 -10.43
C LEU A 48 -14.26 -14.77 -9.46
N GLY A 49 -14.49 -15.09 -8.19
CA GLY A 49 -14.77 -14.14 -7.13
C GLY A 49 -13.62 -13.13 -6.97
N GLY A 50 -12.39 -13.60 -6.86
CA GLY A 50 -11.21 -12.75 -6.79
C GLY A 50 -11.03 -11.84 -8.01
N LEU A 51 -11.27 -12.35 -9.23
CA LEU A 51 -11.23 -11.55 -10.45
C LEU A 51 -12.31 -10.45 -10.48
N LEU A 52 -13.46 -10.71 -9.90
CA LEU A 52 -14.62 -9.80 -9.97
C LEU A 52 -14.88 -9.01 -8.68
N HIS A 53 -14.12 -9.24 -7.58
CA HIS A 53 -14.41 -8.63 -6.29
C HIS A 53 -14.55 -7.11 -6.36
N ASP A 54 -13.75 -6.47 -7.18
CA ASP A 54 -13.67 -5.03 -7.37
C ASP A 54 -14.43 -4.49 -8.60
N ILE A 55 -15.24 -5.32 -9.28
CA ILE A 55 -15.93 -4.94 -10.52
C ILE A 55 -16.84 -3.70 -10.34
N GLY A 56 -17.37 -3.48 -9.14
CA GLY A 56 -18.16 -2.30 -8.81
C GLY A 56 -17.41 -0.99 -8.98
N LYS A 57 -16.08 -0.98 -8.82
CA LYS A 57 -15.26 0.21 -9.03
C LYS A 57 -15.29 0.73 -10.48
N ALA A 58 -15.74 -0.08 -11.45
CA ALA A 58 -15.93 0.36 -12.82
C ALA A 58 -17.04 1.42 -12.97
N VAL A 59 -17.98 1.52 -12.02
CA VAL A 59 -19.17 2.39 -12.10
C VAL A 59 -19.41 3.24 -10.84
N THR A 60 -18.56 3.23 -9.83
CA THR A 60 -18.76 3.97 -8.57
C THR A 60 -18.84 5.51 -8.72
N HIS A 61 -18.46 6.07 -9.85
CA HIS A 61 -18.67 7.49 -10.16
C HIS A 61 -20.02 7.76 -10.82
N GLU A 62 -20.73 6.70 -11.25
CA GLU A 62 -22.05 6.77 -11.87
C GLU A 62 -23.15 6.31 -10.89
N VAL A 63 -22.78 5.50 -9.87
CA VAL A 63 -23.70 4.86 -8.91
C VAL A 63 -23.17 5.05 -7.49
N GLU A 64 -24.01 5.61 -6.61
CA GLU A 64 -23.68 5.76 -5.19
C GLU A 64 -23.80 4.43 -4.44
N GLY A 65 -22.87 4.17 -3.54
CA GLY A 65 -22.88 3.00 -2.65
C GLY A 65 -21.53 2.29 -2.55
N PRO A 66 -21.45 1.27 -1.67
CA PRO A 66 -20.25 0.44 -1.53
C PRO A 66 -20.00 -0.34 -2.82
N HIS A 67 -18.75 -0.32 -3.31
CA HIS A 67 -18.40 -1.02 -4.55
C HIS A 67 -18.63 -2.53 -4.49
N ALA A 68 -18.53 -3.14 -3.29
CA ALA A 68 -18.81 -4.56 -3.08
C ALA A 68 -20.28 -4.92 -3.41
N GLU A 69 -21.22 -4.13 -2.90
CA GLU A 69 -22.66 -4.30 -3.19
C GLU A 69 -22.98 -4.01 -4.66
N ILE A 70 -22.41 -2.93 -5.20
CA ILE A 70 -22.57 -2.57 -6.62
C ILE A 70 -22.03 -3.70 -7.49
N GLY A 71 -20.85 -4.23 -7.16
CA GLY A 71 -20.20 -5.32 -7.88
C GLY A 71 -21.02 -6.60 -7.85
N ALA A 72 -21.53 -6.98 -6.69
CA ALA A 72 -22.41 -8.15 -6.54
C ALA A 72 -23.71 -8.00 -7.38
N ASN A 73 -24.33 -6.82 -7.37
CA ASN A 73 -25.52 -6.54 -8.16
C ASN A 73 -25.23 -6.60 -9.68
N ILE A 74 -24.07 -6.13 -10.12
CA ILE A 74 -23.62 -6.27 -11.52
C ILE A 74 -23.45 -7.75 -11.86
N ALA A 75 -22.81 -8.54 -10.99
CA ALA A 75 -22.61 -9.96 -11.19
C ALA A 75 -23.95 -10.73 -11.31
N VAL A 76 -24.92 -10.46 -10.42
CA VAL A 76 -26.27 -11.03 -10.46
C VAL A 76 -26.96 -10.71 -11.78
N LYS A 77 -26.97 -9.45 -12.23
CA LYS A 77 -27.56 -9.02 -13.50
C LYS A 77 -26.93 -9.72 -14.72
N ASN A 78 -25.67 -10.12 -14.58
CA ASN A 78 -24.93 -10.82 -15.62
C ASN A 78 -24.98 -12.34 -15.51
N ASN A 79 -25.90 -12.89 -14.70
CA ASN A 79 -26.12 -14.32 -14.47
C ASN A 79 -24.88 -15.05 -13.90
N ILE A 80 -24.07 -14.38 -13.09
CA ILE A 80 -23.01 -15.01 -12.31
C ILE A 80 -23.66 -15.78 -11.16
N PRO A 81 -23.22 -17.02 -10.87
CA PRO A 81 -23.79 -17.84 -9.80
C PRO A 81 -23.71 -17.15 -8.43
N GLU A 82 -24.76 -17.32 -7.60
CA GLU A 82 -24.88 -16.61 -6.31
C GLU A 82 -23.69 -16.84 -5.36
N HIS A 83 -23.14 -18.04 -5.34
CA HIS A 83 -21.95 -18.32 -4.51
C HIS A 83 -20.70 -17.50 -4.93
N VAL A 84 -20.60 -17.10 -6.19
CA VAL A 84 -19.57 -16.12 -6.62
C VAL A 84 -19.99 -14.70 -6.26
N CYS A 85 -21.28 -14.36 -6.42
CA CYS A 85 -21.80 -13.03 -6.04
C CYS A 85 -21.60 -12.77 -4.53
N ALA A 86 -21.75 -13.80 -3.69
CA ALA A 86 -21.47 -13.72 -2.25
C ALA A 86 -20.02 -13.34 -1.98
N THR A 87 -19.04 -13.95 -2.68
CA THR A 87 -17.63 -13.60 -2.50
C THR A 87 -17.34 -12.14 -2.85
N ILE A 88 -18.03 -11.59 -3.87
CA ILE A 88 -17.91 -10.18 -4.27
C ILE A 88 -18.50 -9.26 -3.21
N ARG A 89 -19.69 -9.62 -2.68
CA ARG A 89 -20.39 -8.82 -1.67
C ARG A 89 -19.65 -8.75 -0.35
N GLU A 90 -19.04 -9.86 0.04
CA GLU A 90 -18.54 -10.06 1.39
C GLU A 90 -17.05 -9.76 1.58
N HIS A 91 -16.28 -9.48 0.52
CA HIS A 91 -14.82 -9.40 0.61
C HIS A 91 -14.27 -8.33 1.58
N HIS A 92 -15.11 -7.40 2.03
CA HIS A 92 -14.77 -6.42 3.07
C HIS A 92 -15.51 -6.63 4.40
N ASN A 93 -16.31 -7.70 4.53
CA ASN A 93 -17.03 -7.98 5.76
C ASN A 93 -16.13 -8.67 6.78
N ASP A 94 -16.49 -8.57 8.08
CA ASP A 94 -15.82 -9.35 9.13
C ASP A 94 -16.29 -10.81 9.12
N ASP A 95 -17.57 -11.04 8.77
CA ASP A 95 -18.17 -12.37 8.64
C ASP A 95 -18.37 -12.76 7.18
N HIS A 96 -18.05 -14.00 6.85
CA HIS A 96 -18.16 -14.56 5.51
C HIS A 96 -19.06 -15.80 5.51
N SER A 97 -19.90 -15.92 4.50
CA SER A 97 -20.87 -17.02 4.38
C SER A 97 -20.25 -18.33 3.87
N SER A 98 -19.05 -18.29 3.30
CA SER A 98 -18.37 -19.46 2.72
C SER A 98 -16.84 -19.39 2.87
N VAL A 99 -16.19 -20.55 2.71
CA VAL A 99 -14.73 -20.64 2.66
C VAL A 99 -14.17 -19.82 1.52
N GLU A 100 -14.84 -19.81 0.37
CA GLU A 100 -14.43 -19.06 -0.82
C GLU A 100 -14.50 -17.55 -0.59
N SER A 101 -15.46 -17.05 0.19
CA SER A 101 -15.52 -15.64 0.59
C SER A 101 -14.30 -15.24 1.46
N TYR A 102 -13.94 -16.07 2.44
CA TYR A 102 -12.70 -15.89 3.22
C TYR A 102 -11.46 -15.90 2.34
N VAL A 103 -11.38 -16.84 1.39
CA VAL A 103 -10.25 -16.99 0.48
C VAL A 103 -10.09 -15.73 -0.37
N VAL A 104 -11.18 -15.17 -0.91
CA VAL A 104 -11.15 -13.94 -1.71
C VAL A 104 -10.70 -12.74 -0.86
N ALA A 105 -11.24 -12.58 0.35
CA ALA A 105 -10.83 -11.51 1.27
C ALA A 105 -9.35 -11.63 1.66
N ALA A 106 -8.87 -12.84 1.96
CA ALA A 106 -7.45 -13.09 2.26
C ALA A 106 -6.55 -12.79 1.06
N ALA A 107 -6.95 -13.20 -0.14
CA ALA A 107 -6.20 -12.97 -1.38
C ALA A 107 -6.11 -11.47 -1.72
N ASP A 108 -7.18 -10.70 -1.51
CA ASP A 108 -7.20 -9.24 -1.63
C ASP A 108 -6.19 -8.60 -0.67
N ALA A 109 -6.25 -8.98 0.61
CA ALA A 109 -5.31 -8.48 1.63
C ALA A 109 -3.84 -8.81 1.30
N ILE A 110 -3.54 -10.02 0.84
CA ILE A 110 -2.20 -10.45 0.43
C ILE A 110 -1.70 -9.62 -0.77
N SER A 111 -2.52 -9.46 -1.81
CA SER A 111 -2.18 -8.67 -2.98
C SER A 111 -1.90 -7.21 -2.59
N ALA A 112 -2.77 -6.61 -1.79
CA ALA A 112 -2.62 -5.22 -1.33
C ALA A 112 -1.40 -5.00 -0.41
N ALA A 113 -0.96 -6.01 0.35
CA ALA A 113 0.15 -5.91 1.30
C ALA A 113 1.53 -6.15 0.67
N ARG A 114 1.60 -6.70 -0.56
CA ARG A 114 2.89 -7.01 -1.18
C ARG A 114 3.71 -5.75 -1.48
N PRO A 115 5.05 -5.82 -1.36
CA PRO A 115 5.91 -4.68 -1.67
C PRO A 115 5.72 -4.17 -3.11
N GLY A 116 5.39 -2.88 -3.25
CA GLY A 116 5.19 -2.23 -4.56
C GLY A 116 3.79 -2.35 -5.16
N ALA A 117 2.84 -3.03 -4.50
CA ALA A 117 1.45 -3.09 -4.94
C ALA A 117 0.79 -1.70 -4.88
N ARG A 118 0.94 -1.03 -3.76
CA ARG A 118 0.46 0.35 -3.58
C ARG A 118 1.59 1.30 -3.96
N ARG A 119 1.49 1.89 -5.14
CA ARG A 119 2.33 3.04 -5.48
C ARG A 119 1.75 4.23 -4.73
N ASP A 120 2.52 4.76 -3.81
CA ASP A 120 2.21 6.05 -3.22
C ASP A 120 1.93 7.05 -4.34
N THR A 121 0.86 7.79 -4.23
CA THR A 121 0.69 8.96 -5.08
C THR A 121 1.88 9.90 -4.85
N VAL A 122 2.24 10.70 -5.84
CA VAL A 122 3.34 11.68 -5.69
C VAL A 122 3.13 12.55 -4.44
N GLU A 123 1.88 12.90 -4.14
CA GLU A 123 1.52 13.67 -2.95
C GLU A 123 1.77 12.91 -1.63
N GLN A 124 1.41 11.63 -1.57
CA GLN A 124 1.69 10.80 -0.38
C GLN A 124 3.19 10.57 -0.21
N TYR A 125 3.91 10.40 -1.32
CA TYR A 125 5.35 10.32 -1.33
C TYR A 125 5.98 11.59 -0.75
N ILE A 126 5.58 12.77 -1.24
CA ILE A 126 6.08 14.06 -0.75
C ILE A 126 5.76 14.23 0.73
N LYS A 127 4.52 14.02 1.15
CA LYS A 127 4.10 14.11 2.56
C LYS A 127 4.91 13.19 3.48
N ARG A 128 5.22 11.97 3.02
CA ARG A 128 6.05 11.04 3.78
C ARG A 128 7.50 11.53 3.90
N MET A 129 8.07 12.10 2.81
CA MET A 129 9.41 12.69 2.87
C MET A 129 9.44 13.86 3.84
N GLU A 130 8.49 14.78 3.74
CA GLU A 130 8.35 15.94 4.61
C GLU A 130 8.21 15.51 6.08
N ALA A 131 7.33 14.55 6.39
CA ALA A 131 7.13 14.05 7.75
C ALA A 131 8.41 13.44 8.35
N LEU A 132 9.18 12.68 7.57
CA LEU A 132 10.48 12.14 8.01
C LEU A 132 11.51 13.24 8.28
N GLU A 133 11.57 14.24 7.41
CA GLU A 133 12.45 15.37 7.58
C GLU A 133 12.04 16.24 8.77
N ASP A 134 10.74 16.46 9.01
CA ASP A 134 10.22 17.23 10.14
C ASP A 134 10.55 16.57 11.48
N VAL A 135 10.43 15.23 11.57
CA VAL A 135 10.88 14.49 12.77
C VAL A 135 12.38 14.75 13.02
N ALA A 136 13.21 14.66 12.00
CA ALA A 136 14.66 14.88 12.16
C ALA A 136 14.97 16.35 12.51
N ARG A 137 14.31 17.33 11.89
CA ARG A 137 14.46 18.78 12.18
C ARG A 137 14.05 19.17 13.58
N SER A 138 13.22 18.38 14.24
CA SER A 138 12.77 18.67 15.60
C SER A 138 13.85 18.48 16.68
N PHE A 139 15.04 17.96 16.32
CA PHE A 139 16.16 17.77 17.23
C PHE A 139 17.10 18.98 17.17
N ASP A 140 17.50 19.46 18.35
CA ASP A 140 18.44 20.56 18.47
C ASP A 140 19.82 20.18 17.91
N GLY A 141 20.47 21.11 17.21
CA GLY A 141 21.78 20.88 16.58
C GLY A 141 21.72 20.27 15.18
N VAL A 142 20.53 20.04 14.60
CA VAL A 142 20.34 19.64 13.22
C VAL A 142 20.46 20.85 12.31
N GLU A 143 21.49 20.89 11.46
CA GLU A 143 21.69 21.94 10.44
C GLU A 143 20.81 21.69 9.23
N LYS A 144 20.83 20.45 8.70
CA LYS A 144 20.08 20.02 7.53
C LYS A 144 19.68 18.56 7.65
N CYS A 145 18.58 18.19 7.05
CA CYS A 145 18.23 16.79 6.88
C CYS A 145 17.57 16.54 5.53
N PHE A 146 17.71 15.31 5.05
CA PHE A 146 17.22 14.87 3.76
C PHE A 146 16.68 13.46 3.87
N ALA A 147 15.42 13.27 3.47
CA ALA A 147 14.88 11.94 3.23
C ALA A 147 15.31 11.48 1.83
N VAL A 148 16.03 10.36 1.76
CA VAL A 148 16.57 9.81 0.52
C VAL A 148 16.12 8.36 0.32
N HIS A 149 16.44 7.77 -0.84
CA HIS A 149 16.05 6.40 -1.18
C HIS A 149 14.55 6.12 -1.02
N ALA A 150 13.71 7.05 -1.47
CA ALA A 150 12.24 6.96 -1.36
C ALA A 150 11.76 6.84 0.10
N GLY A 151 12.42 7.53 1.05
CA GLY A 151 12.09 7.52 2.47
C GLY A 151 12.56 6.29 3.24
N ARG A 152 13.51 5.56 2.68
CA ARG A 152 14.16 4.43 3.37
C ARG A 152 15.42 4.83 4.13
N GLU A 153 15.89 6.06 3.94
CA GLU A 153 17.03 6.62 4.69
C GLU A 153 16.76 8.10 4.98
N VAL A 154 17.04 8.53 6.21
CA VAL A 154 17.10 9.93 6.61
C VAL A 154 18.54 10.27 6.91
N ARG A 155 19.11 11.24 6.19
CA ARG A 155 20.44 11.80 6.43
C ARG A 155 20.31 13.10 7.17
N VAL A 156 20.93 13.17 8.33
CA VAL A 156 20.90 14.30 9.23
C VAL A 156 22.30 14.87 9.34
N ILE A 157 22.46 16.11 8.94
CA ILE A 157 23.74 16.86 9.04
C ILE A 157 23.62 17.70 10.30
N VAL A 158 24.58 17.57 11.20
CA VAL A 158 24.62 18.29 12.47
C VAL A 158 25.78 19.27 12.52
N GLU A 159 25.64 20.31 13.35
CA GLU A 159 26.70 21.28 13.61
C GLU A 159 27.84 20.62 14.40
N PRO A 160 29.05 20.50 13.80
CA PRO A 160 30.14 19.75 14.43
C PRO A 160 30.71 20.44 15.67
N GLU A 161 30.42 21.72 15.89
CA GLU A 161 30.89 22.50 17.04
C GLU A 161 29.98 22.32 18.27
N SER A 162 28.68 22.03 18.04
CA SER A 162 27.67 21.87 19.09
C SER A 162 27.32 20.44 19.41
N ILE A 163 27.56 19.50 18.49
CA ILE A 163 27.23 18.07 18.63
C ILE A 163 28.50 17.22 18.58
N ASP A 164 28.80 16.51 19.65
CA ASP A 164 29.89 15.55 19.69
C ASP A 164 29.48 14.16 19.16
N ASP A 165 30.42 13.20 19.09
CA ASP A 165 30.15 11.86 18.55
C ASP A 165 29.15 11.06 19.42
N LEU A 166 29.16 11.29 20.74
CA LEU A 166 28.24 10.64 21.67
C LEU A 166 26.82 11.21 21.52
N GLU A 167 26.71 12.51 21.36
CA GLU A 167 25.45 13.20 21.11
C GLU A 167 24.86 12.84 19.75
N ALA A 168 25.69 12.73 18.71
CA ALA A 168 25.27 12.25 17.39
C ALA A 168 24.68 10.83 17.46
N ASN A 169 25.31 9.92 18.22
CA ASN A 169 24.77 8.57 18.44
C ASN A 169 23.43 8.59 19.20
N LYS A 170 23.30 9.41 20.25
CA LYS A 170 22.04 9.57 20.99
C LYS A 170 20.96 10.16 20.12
N MET A 171 21.29 11.15 19.29
CA MET A 171 20.37 11.78 18.35
C MET A 171 19.85 10.74 17.33
N ALA A 172 20.72 9.91 16.76
CA ALA A 172 20.30 8.85 15.83
C ALA A 172 19.27 7.91 16.47
N LEU A 173 19.52 7.47 17.71
CA LEU A 173 18.58 6.62 18.46
C LEU A 173 17.28 7.35 18.79
N GLY A 174 17.35 8.63 19.16
CA GLY A 174 16.17 9.45 19.43
C GLY A 174 15.29 9.65 18.21
N ILE A 175 15.90 9.91 17.04
CA ILE A 175 15.18 10.05 15.77
C ILE A 175 14.51 8.73 15.39
N VAL A 176 15.21 7.59 15.50
CA VAL A 176 14.61 6.27 15.24
C VAL A 176 13.38 6.07 16.11
N LYS A 177 13.50 6.28 17.43
CA LYS A 177 12.39 6.10 18.37
C LYS A 177 11.19 7.00 18.02
N LYS A 178 11.46 8.26 17.71
CA LYS A 178 10.40 9.22 17.35
C LYS A 178 9.71 8.85 16.02
N ILE A 179 10.47 8.37 15.03
CA ILE A 179 9.90 7.84 13.78
C ILE A 179 8.99 6.65 14.06
N GLU A 180 9.42 5.71 14.92
CA GLU A 180 8.63 4.53 15.31
C GLU A 180 7.33 4.89 16.06
N GLU A 181 7.35 5.95 16.85
CA GLU A 181 6.20 6.41 17.63
C GLU A 181 5.20 7.24 16.81
N GLU A 182 5.68 8.07 15.87
CA GLU A 182 4.85 9.08 15.20
C GLU A 182 4.48 8.73 13.76
N LEU A 183 5.24 7.86 13.09
CA LEU A 183 5.06 7.60 11.66
C LEU A 183 4.74 6.13 11.36
N ALA A 184 3.74 5.91 10.51
CA ALA A 184 3.49 4.59 9.92
C ALA A 184 4.32 4.44 8.64
N TYR A 185 5.22 3.43 8.59
CA TYR A 185 6.09 3.19 7.43
C TYR A 185 6.22 1.69 7.11
N PRO A 186 6.31 1.33 5.83
CA PRO A 186 6.53 -0.05 5.43
C PRO A 186 8.03 -0.39 5.42
N GLY A 187 8.45 -1.33 6.27
CA GLY A 187 9.83 -1.84 6.28
C GLY A 187 10.75 -1.10 7.25
N GLN A 188 12.05 -1.02 6.95
CA GLN A 188 13.07 -0.36 7.77
C GLN A 188 13.43 1.01 7.23
N ILE A 189 13.63 1.96 8.13
CA ILE A 189 14.18 3.28 7.83
C ILE A 189 15.57 3.38 8.47
N LYS A 190 16.58 3.68 7.64
CA LYS A 190 17.94 3.93 8.11
C LYS A 190 18.06 5.41 8.50
N VAL A 191 18.51 5.69 9.71
CA VAL A 191 18.87 7.03 10.16
C VAL A 191 20.39 7.15 10.18
N THR A 192 20.91 8.15 9.44
CA THR A 192 22.36 8.44 9.36
C THR A 192 22.60 9.86 9.85
N VAL A 193 23.23 10.00 11.00
CA VAL A 193 23.68 11.32 11.50
C VAL A 193 25.11 11.53 11.02
N ILE A 194 25.34 12.67 10.36
CA ILE A 194 26.62 13.05 9.74
C ILE A 194 27.14 14.27 10.45
N ARG A 195 28.33 14.14 11.02
CA ARG A 195 29.13 15.22 11.58
C ARG A 195 30.34 15.43 10.68
N GLU A 196 30.44 16.59 10.02
CA GLU A 196 31.47 16.83 9.01
C GLU A 196 32.19 18.15 9.29
N SER A 197 33.53 18.14 9.24
CA SER A 197 34.37 19.33 9.25
C SER A 197 35.14 19.40 7.93
N ARG A 198 35.12 20.57 7.26
CA ARG A 198 35.80 20.79 5.98
C ARG A 198 36.83 21.91 6.10
N SER A 199 38.06 21.63 5.68
CA SER A 199 39.07 22.66 5.45
C SER A 199 39.30 22.81 3.94
N ILE A 200 39.22 24.04 3.40
CA ILE A 200 39.35 24.29 1.98
C ILE A 200 40.48 25.33 1.77
N GLU A 201 41.45 24.98 0.93
CA GLU A 201 42.51 25.86 0.48
C GLU A 201 42.63 25.89 -1.04
N TYR A 202 42.98 27.01 -1.62
CA TYR A 202 43.13 27.18 -3.07
C TYR A 202 44.60 27.32 -3.46
N ALA A 203 45.07 26.50 -4.41
CA ALA A 203 46.35 26.72 -5.08
C ALA A 203 46.17 27.73 -6.24
N HIS A 204 47.04 28.71 -6.37
CA HIS A 204 47.08 29.71 -7.42
C HIS A 204 48.25 29.49 -8.36
#